data_7a9e83a667ea2b43cbdfcbedcc8bae56
#
_entry.id   7a9e83a667ea2b43cbdfcbedcc8bae56
#
_cell.length_a   1.000
_cell.length_b   1.000
_cell.length_c   1.000
_cell.angle_alpha   90.00
_cell.angle_beta   90.00
_cell.angle_gamma   90.00
#
_symmetry.space_group_name_H-M   'P 1'
#
loop_
_entity.id
_entity.type
_entity.pdbx_description
1 polymer ?
#
loop_
_entity_poly.entity_id
_entity_poly.type
_entity_poly.pdbx_seq_one_letter_code
_entity_poly.pdbx_strand_id
1 'polypeptide(L)'
;MKILLQRDNMDCGPTCLAMIVEYFGCDVNRDHLRECCALGKDGVSLLGISKAAEAIGLKTIGGRTSFDSLTQEFPLPCIVHWNQNHFVVVHKIKKRKGLYSIYVADPSKGLMTYTKEEFCKHWISTQTDGIEKGIALLFEPTEYFYTQRGTETTTRGRIHFLWNYLRKYKRFFLQLILGLLLGSLLQLIFPFLTQTIVDTGIGGKDLGFVWLVLLAQMMLLFSRTAIDFIRSKILLHISTRINISLISDFFIKLMKLPMKFFDTKLMGDLLQRIEDHRRVEQFLTSSSLSLLFSFFTFLIFGIVLAVYNLYIFGVFLLGTVLYAGWIVIFLKKRRQLDYKYFEQAGRNRNVTYQLIGGMQEIKLQGCEQRKRWEWEDVQADLFKVNLQSLNLQQVQQAGSITINEVKNILITVLAATAVIQGNMTLGMMLAVQYIIGQLNSPVEQLIQFIYSWQDVSISLDR
;
A
#
# COMPACT_ATOMS: atom_id res chain seq x y z
N MET A 1 13.77 17.57 -5.75
CA MET A 1 13.22 17.53 -4.39
C MET A 1 12.51 16.20 -4.19
N LYS A 2 12.74 15.52 -3.06
CA LYS A 2 12.02 14.30 -2.70
C LYS A 2 10.66 14.69 -2.15
N ILE A 3 9.60 14.03 -2.62
CA ILE A 3 8.24 14.29 -2.15
C ILE A 3 7.96 13.46 -0.90
N LEU A 4 7.41 14.13 0.12
CA LEU A 4 6.84 13.49 1.29
C LEU A 4 5.33 13.70 1.27
N LEU A 5 4.57 12.63 1.47
CA LEU A 5 3.11 12.72 1.54
C LEU A 5 2.67 12.88 3.00
N GLN A 6 1.62 13.66 3.21
CA GLN A 6 1.04 13.88 4.54
C GLN A 6 0.44 12.59 5.10
N ARG A 7 0.49 12.45 6.44
CA ARG A 7 -0.03 11.26 7.13
C ARG A 7 -1.48 11.43 7.55
N ASP A 8 -1.86 12.64 7.92
CA ASP A 8 -3.19 13.03 8.37
C ASP A 8 -3.69 14.24 7.56
N ASN A 9 -4.99 14.50 7.56
CA ASN A 9 -5.59 15.61 6.78
C ASN A 9 -5.06 16.98 7.15
N MET A 10 -4.63 17.20 8.41
CA MET A 10 -4.15 18.49 8.92
C MET A 10 -2.62 18.62 8.91
N ASP A 11 -1.90 17.63 8.36
CA ASP A 11 -0.45 17.49 8.44
C ASP A 11 0.32 18.19 7.29
N CYS A 12 -0.36 19.03 6.51
CA CYS A 12 0.26 19.68 5.35
C CYS A 12 1.46 20.57 5.73
N GLY A 13 1.35 21.40 6.78
CA GLY A 13 2.41 22.30 7.22
C GLY A 13 3.67 21.58 7.70
N PRO A 14 3.58 20.68 8.71
CA PRO A 14 4.72 19.89 9.17
C PRO A 14 5.36 19.04 8.06
N THR A 15 4.55 18.50 7.12
CA THR A 15 5.06 17.75 5.98
C THR A 15 5.81 18.64 4.98
N CYS A 16 5.32 19.86 4.73
CA CYS A 16 6.05 20.84 3.93
C CYS A 16 7.38 21.21 4.58
N LEU A 17 7.40 21.45 5.90
CA LEU A 17 8.63 21.72 6.63
C LEU A 17 9.60 20.54 6.56
N ALA A 18 9.14 19.31 6.69
CA ALA A 18 9.96 18.10 6.53
C ALA A 18 10.59 18.01 5.13
N MET A 19 9.85 18.37 4.07
CA MET A 19 10.39 18.42 2.70
C MET A 19 11.49 19.48 2.54
N ILE A 20 11.37 20.64 3.22
CA ILE A 20 12.39 21.69 3.25
C ILE A 20 13.65 21.20 3.98
N VAL A 21 13.49 20.56 5.15
CA VAL A 21 14.59 20.00 5.94
C VAL A 21 15.36 18.94 5.13
N GLU A 22 14.64 18.05 4.47
CA GLU A 22 15.26 17.03 3.61
C GLU A 22 15.95 17.65 2.38
N TYR A 23 15.42 18.73 1.83
CA TYR A 23 16.08 19.45 0.74
C TYR A 23 17.44 20.02 1.15
N PHE A 24 17.57 20.53 2.37
CA PHE A 24 18.84 21.03 2.94
C PHE A 24 19.76 19.90 3.46
N GLY A 25 19.37 18.64 3.26
CA GLY A 25 20.23 17.46 3.53
C GLY A 25 20.24 17.00 4.99
N CYS A 26 19.24 17.38 5.78
CA CYS A 26 19.02 16.87 7.12
C CYS A 26 17.78 15.97 7.17
N ASP A 27 17.79 14.98 8.06
CA ASP A 27 16.62 14.14 8.36
C ASP A 27 16.15 14.43 9.78
N VAL A 28 14.88 14.78 9.92
CA VAL A 28 14.27 15.09 11.22
C VAL A 28 13.02 14.24 11.40
N ASN A 29 12.80 13.80 12.63
CA ASN A 29 11.60 13.04 12.97
C ASN A 29 10.34 13.88 12.73
N ARG A 30 9.45 13.40 11.86
CA ARG A 30 8.20 14.11 11.50
C ARG A 30 7.29 14.34 12.71
N ASP A 31 7.26 13.41 13.66
CA ASP A 31 6.43 13.55 14.85
C ASP A 31 6.93 14.71 15.73
N HIS A 32 8.25 14.88 15.83
CA HIS A 32 8.85 16.04 16.48
C HIS A 32 8.49 17.37 15.77
N LEU A 33 8.54 17.41 14.43
CA LEU A 33 8.10 18.59 13.68
C LEU A 33 6.61 18.92 13.88
N ARG A 34 5.75 17.90 14.00
CA ARG A 34 4.32 18.08 14.28
C ARG A 34 4.09 18.72 15.65
N GLU A 35 4.83 18.28 16.66
CA GLU A 35 4.77 18.85 18.01
C GLU A 35 5.27 20.30 18.01
N CYS A 36 6.41 20.57 17.38
CA CYS A 36 6.97 21.92 17.26
C CYS A 36 6.03 22.88 16.52
N CYS A 37 5.33 22.41 15.48
CA CYS A 37 4.36 23.21 14.73
C CYS A 37 3.08 23.55 15.52
N ALA A 38 2.87 22.97 16.71
CA ALA A 38 1.65 23.10 17.50
C ALA A 38 0.39 22.75 16.68
N LEU A 39 0.39 21.59 16.03
CA LEU A 39 -0.70 21.11 15.18
C LEU A 39 -2.01 21.02 15.96
N GLY A 40 -3.07 21.70 15.48
CA GLY A 40 -4.43 21.66 16.02
C GLY A 40 -5.43 20.92 15.13
N LYS A 41 -6.71 20.86 15.54
CA LYS A 41 -7.82 20.30 14.74
C LYS A 41 -8.05 21.05 13.42
N ASP A 42 -7.77 22.36 13.40
CA ASP A 42 -7.91 23.24 12.24
C ASP A 42 -6.62 23.31 11.39
N GLY A 43 -5.63 22.46 11.70
CA GLY A 43 -4.34 22.45 11.05
C GLY A 43 -3.28 23.26 11.77
N VAL A 44 -2.36 23.82 11.02
CA VAL A 44 -1.20 24.58 11.51
C VAL A 44 -1.24 25.99 10.93
N SER A 45 -0.90 27.00 11.74
CA SER A 45 -0.71 28.37 11.26
C SER A 45 0.69 28.55 10.63
N LEU A 46 0.83 29.53 9.73
CA LEU A 46 2.13 29.88 9.15
C LEU A 46 3.17 30.24 10.24
N LEU A 47 2.72 30.91 11.30
CA LEU A 47 3.55 31.20 12.47
C LEU A 47 4.00 29.94 13.21
N GLY A 48 3.14 28.91 13.29
CA GLY A 48 3.50 27.62 13.88
C GLY A 48 4.59 26.92 13.08
N ILE A 49 4.51 26.96 11.74
CA ILE A 49 5.55 26.41 10.85
C ILE A 49 6.86 27.20 11.02
N SER A 50 6.80 28.52 11.08
CA SER A 50 7.96 29.41 11.29
C SER A 50 8.67 29.08 12.62
N LYS A 51 7.93 29.05 13.74
CA LYS A 51 8.50 28.71 15.05
C LYS A 51 9.12 27.31 15.10
N ALA A 52 8.48 26.32 14.47
CA ALA A 52 9.02 24.98 14.37
C ALA A 52 10.33 24.94 13.56
N ALA A 53 10.39 25.69 12.46
CA ALA A 53 11.59 25.82 11.64
C ALA A 53 12.74 26.49 12.42
N GLU A 54 12.45 27.55 13.19
CA GLU A 54 13.43 28.22 14.04
C GLU A 54 13.95 27.32 15.16
N ALA A 55 13.07 26.50 15.76
CA ALA A 55 13.46 25.52 16.80
C ALA A 55 14.47 24.49 16.30
N ILE A 56 14.44 24.15 15.01
CA ILE A 56 15.37 23.21 14.38
C ILE A 56 16.57 23.91 13.70
N GLY A 57 16.70 25.23 13.86
CA GLY A 57 17.84 26.00 13.36
C GLY A 57 17.69 26.55 11.93
N LEU A 58 16.49 26.61 11.39
CA LEU A 58 16.21 27.33 10.14
C LEU A 58 15.73 28.75 10.47
N LYS A 59 16.35 29.76 9.88
CA LYS A 59 15.84 31.12 9.93
C LYS A 59 14.68 31.26 8.95
N THR A 60 13.60 31.94 9.34
CA THR A 60 12.40 32.08 8.52
C THR A 60 12.03 33.56 8.29
N ILE A 61 11.52 33.84 7.09
CA ILE A 61 10.95 35.12 6.72
C ILE A 61 9.61 34.88 6.06
N GLY A 62 8.52 35.27 6.69
CA GLY A 62 7.16 35.12 6.17
C GLY A 62 6.55 36.46 5.79
N GLY A 63 5.86 36.52 4.66
CA GLY A 63 5.22 37.74 4.22
C GLY A 63 4.29 37.57 3.02
N ARG A 64 3.64 38.68 2.66
CA ARG A 64 2.86 38.80 1.44
C ARG A 64 3.73 39.29 0.31
N THR A 65 3.75 38.61 -0.82
CA THR A 65 4.60 38.98 -1.96
C THR A 65 3.83 38.86 -3.27
N SER A 66 4.27 39.59 -4.29
CA SER A 66 3.77 39.50 -5.65
C SER A 66 4.40 38.29 -6.39
N PHE A 67 3.82 37.88 -7.49
CA PHE A 67 4.39 36.81 -8.31
C PHE A 67 5.76 37.16 -8.89
N ASP A 68 5.96 38.40 -9.27
CA ASP A 68 7.21 38.86 -9.84
C ASP A 68 8.35 38.89 -8.80
N SER A 69 8.09 39.31 -7.58
CA SER A 69 9.04 39.22 -6.48
C SER A 69 9.32 37.78 -6.11
N LEU A 70 8.30 36.85 -6.08
CA LEU A 70 8.49 35.45 -5.81
C LEU A 70 9.44 34.78 -6.84
N THR A 71 9.43 35.26 -8.09
CA THR A 71 10.24 34.69 -9.16
C THR A 71 11.65 35.23 -9.26
N GLN A 72 11.88 36.50 -8.83
CA GLN A 72 13.14 37.21 -9.03
C GLN A 72 13.98 37.34 -7.76
N GLU A 73 13.36 37.47 -6.61
CA GLU A 73 14.04 37.84 -5.36
C GLU A 73 14.05 36.70 -4.33
N PHE A 74 13.16 35.72 -4.46
CA PHE A 74 12.94 34.75 -3.39
C PHE A 74 13.77 33.48 -3.57
N PRO A 75 14.53 33.05 -2.54
CA PRO A 75 15.23 31.79 -2.56
C PRO A 75 14.25 30.62 -2.52
N LEU A 76 14.46 29.65 -3.37
CA LEU A 76 13.69 28.39 -3.40
C LEU A 76 14.50 27.27 -2.72
N PRO A 77 13.87 26.36 -2.02
CA PRO A 77 12.42 26.15 -1.89
C PRO A 77 11.76 27.04 -0.82
N CYS A 78 10.47 27.37 -1.05
CA CYS A 78 9.65 28.10 -0.09
C CYS A 78 8.29 27.42 0.11
N ILE A 79 7.67 27.65 1.27
CA ILE A 79 6.29 27.21 1.54
C ILE A 79 5.34 28.33 1.16
N VAL A 80 4.26 28.00 0.45
CA VAL A 80 3.22 28.96 0.08
C VAL A 80 1.86 28.51 0.61
N HIS A 81 1.01 29.49 0.96
CA HIS A 81 -0.36 29.24 1.41
C HIS A 81 -1.28 29.07 0.20
N TRP A 82 -1.90 27.92 0.10
CA TRP A 82 -2.62 27.43 -1.06
C TRP A 82 -4.12 27.34 -0.78
N ASN A 83 -4.96 27.90 -1.63
CA ASN A 83 -6.42 27.94 -1.46
C ASN A 83 -6.88 28.42 -0.09
N GLN A 84 -6.08 29.18 0.63
CA GLN A 84 -6.32 29.73 1.98
C GLN A 84 -6.55 28.68 3.09
N ASN A 85 -6.34 27.39 2.81
CA ASN A 85 -6.55 26.28 3.75
C ASN A 85 -5.51 25.18 3.67
N HIS A 86 -4.49 25.31 2.82
CA HIS A 86 -3.49 24.28 2.58
C HIS A 86 -2.09 24.89 2.45
N PHE A 87 -1.03 24.10 2.66
CA PHE A 87 0.36 24.50 2.44
C PHE A 87 1.02 23.59 1.42
N VAL A 88 1.79 24.20 0.50
CA VAL A 88 2.57 23.47 -0.51
C VAL A 88 3.96 24.07 -0.64
N VAL A 89 4.92 23.29 -1.16
CA VAL A 89 6.30 23.76 -1.36
C VAL A 89 6.54 24.09 -2.82
N VAL A 90 6.94 25.30 -3.10
CA VAL A 90 7.47 25.70 -4.42
C VAL A 90 8.98 25.45 -4.41
N HIS A 91 9.43 24.50 -5.24
CA HIS A 91 10.84 24.10 -5.23
C HIS A 91 11.62 24.51 -6.48
N LYS A 92 10.94 24.90 -7.55
CA LYS A 92 11.58 25.33 -8.80
C LYS A 92 10.62 26.14 -9.65
N ILE A 93 11.12 27.24 -10.23
CA ILE A 93 10.42 28.02 -11.23
C ILE A 93 11.29 28.11 -12.48
N LYS A 94 10.73 27.81 -13.65
CA LYS A 94 11.40 27.93 -14.92
C LYS A 94 10.65 28.87 -15.85
N LYS A 95 11.39 29.78 -16.53
CA LYS A 95 10.87 30.61 -17.61
C LYS A 95 11.42 30.11 -18.93
N ARG A 96 10.55 29.70 -19.86
CA ARG A 96 10.96 29.26 -21.20
C ARG A 96 10.05 29.92 -22.24
N LYS A 97 10.63 30.62 -23.19
CA LYS A 97 9.90 31.36 -24.26
C LYS A 97 8.76 32.26 -23.73
N GLY A 98 8.99 32.96 -22.61
CA GLY A 98 7.97 33.84 -22.00
C GLY A 98 6.94 33.15 -21.09
N LEU A 99 6.83 31.82 -21.13
CA LEU A 99 5.94 31.04 -20.28
C LEU A 99 6.63 30.58 -18.99
N TYR A 100 5.93 30.71 -17.85
CA TYR A 100 6.40 30.22 -16.57
C TYR A 100 5.88 28.83 -16.30
N SER A 101 6.75 27.93 -15.83
CA SER A 101 6.41 26.62 -15.30
C SER A 101 6.83 26.56 -13.85
N ILE A 102 5.87 26.45 -12.95
CA ILE A 102 6.05 26.44 -11.48
C ILE A 102 5.94 24.98 -11.01
N TYR A 103 7.01 24.48 -10.41
CA TYR A 103 7.08 23.13 -9.86
C TYR A 103 6.76 23.16 -8.38
N VAL A 104 5.64 22.54 -8.03
CA VAL A 104 5.08 22.51 -6.68
C VAL A 104 5.12 21.10 -6.14
N ALA A 105 5.59 20.91 -4.92
CA ALA A 105 5.47 19.69 -4.16
C ALA A 105 4.29 19.85 -3.19
N ASP A 106 3.18 19.21 -3.51
CA ASP A 106 1.96 19.21 -2.70
C ASP A 106 1.98 17.96 -1.81
N PRO A 107 1.96 18.10 -0.47
CA PRO A 107 1.96 16.96 0.45
C PRO A 107 0.74 16.05 0.31
N SER A 108 -0.35 16.51 -0.31
CA SER A 108 -1.55 15.70 -0.57
C SER A 108 -1.56 15.04 -1.94
N LYS A 109 -1.00 15.69 -2.97
CA LYS A 109 -1.13 15.29 -4.38
C LYS A 109 0.18 14.81 -5.01
N GLY A 110 1.32 15.14 -4.42
CA GLY A 110 2.63 14.83 -4.98
C GLY A 110 3.24 15.99 -5.78
N LEU A 111 4.11 15.67 -6.75
CA LEU A 111 4.75 16.68 -7.60
C LEU A 111 3.80 17.14 -8.70
N MET A 112 3.54 18.46 -8.74
CA MET A 112 2.65 19.10 -9.71
C MET A 112 3.42 20.20 -10.45
N THR A 113 2.98 20.51 -11.66
CA THR A 113 3.51 21.61 -12.46
C THR A 113 2.35 22.48 -12.89
N TYR A 114 2.43 23.78 -12.62
CA TYR A 114 1.39 24.77 -12.92
C TYR A 114 1.92 25.82 -13.88
N THR A 115 1.02 26.37 -14.69
CA THR A 115 1.25 27.63 -15.42
C THR A 115 1.17 28.83 -14.46
N LYS A 116 1.62 30.02 -14.88
CA LYS A 116 1.50 31.25 -14.05
C LYS A 116 0.05 31.51 -13.63
N GLU A 117 -0.87 31.40 -14.56
CA GLU A 117 -2.30 31.69 -14.35
C GLU A 117 -2.94 30.72 -13.37
N GLU A 118 -2.70 29.42 -13.53
CA GLU A 118 -3.20 28.38 -12.62
C GLU A 118 -2.60 28.53 -11.22
N PHE A 119 -1.29 28.81 -11.11
CA PHE A 119 -0.62 29.02 -9.84
C PHE A 119 -1.19 30.22 -9.10
N CYS A 120 -1.30 31.37 -9.78
CA CYS A 120 -1.82 32.62 -9.21
C CYS A 120 -3.27 32.43 -8.73
N LYS A 121 -4.12 31.74 -9.47
CA LYS A 121 -5.51 31.47 -9.09
C LYS A 121 -5.63 30.79 -7.71
N HIS A 122 -4.68 29.92 -7.36
CA HIS A 122 -4.70 29.17 -6.11
C HIS A 122 -3.88 29.83 -5.00
N TRP A 123 -2.88 30.65 -5.34
CA TRP A 123 -1.93 31.22 -4.37
C TRP A 123 -2.31 32.63 -3.92
N ILE A 124 -2.83 33.48 -4.83
CA ILE A 124 -3.17 34.87 -4.50
C ILE A 124 -4.32 34.89 -3.50
N SER A 125 -4.11 35.63 -2.41
CA SER A 125 -5.09 35.73 -1.31
C SER A 125 -5.58 37.14 -1.07
N THR A 126 -4.85 38.16 -1.53
CA THR A 126 -5.16 39.58 -1.29
C THR A 126 -4.71 40.45 -2.44
N GLN A 127 -5.40 41.58 -2.60
CA GLN A 127 -4.99 42.67 -3.49
C GLN A 127 -4.75 43.92 -2.64
N THR A 128 -3.56 44.49 -2.74
CA THR A 128 -3.17 45.70 -2.02
C THR A 128 -2.55 46.65 -3.03
N ASP A 129 -3.04 47.89 -3.09
CA ASP A 129 -2.59 48.94 -4.03
C ASP A 129 -2.62 48.47 -5.52
N GLY A 130 -3.66 47.72 -5.90
CA GLY A 130 -3.79 47.18 -7.24
C GLY A 130 -2.86 46.03 -7.58
N ILE A 131 -1.98 45.57 -6.67
CA ILE A 131 -1.06 44.46 -6.84
C ILE A 131 -1.61 43.24 -6.15
N GLU A 132 -1.71 42.14 -6.90
CA GLU A 132 -2.09 40.79 -6.40
C GLU A 132 -0.95 40.20 -5.58
N LYS A 133 -1.23 39.78 -4.34
CA LYS A 133 -0.24 39.23 -3.40
C LYS A 133 -0.71 37.91 -2.82
N GLY A 134 0.24 36.95 -2.73
CA GLY A 134 0.08 35.70 -2.03
C GLY A 134 1.03 35.61 -0.83
N ILE A 135 0.79 34.66 0.06
CA ILE A 135 1.59 34.46 1.27
C ILE A 135 2.66 33.37 0.98
N ALA A 136 3.92 33.72 1.36
CA ALA A 136 5.06 32.81 1.26
C ALA A 136 5.90 32.83 2.55
N LEU A 137 6.51 31.67 2.87
CA LEU A 137 7.45 31.48 3.96
C LEU A 137 8.78 30.97 3.39
N LEU A 138 9.84 31.71 3.64
CA LEU A 138 11.20 31.45 3.19
C LEU A 138 12.01 30.81 4.29
N PHE A 139 13.01 30.02 3.91
CA PHE A 139 13.87 29.30 4.83
C PHE A 139 15.35 29.50 4.47
N GLU A 140 16.15 29.76 5.47
CA GLU A 140 17.60 29.88 5.37
C GLU A 140 18.24 29.00 6.46
N PRO A 141 19.07 28.02 6.11
CA PRO A 141 19.71 27.16 7.10
C PRO A 141 20.82 27.92 7.83
N THR A 142 20.84 27.81 9.17
CA THR A 142 21.94 28.34 10.01
C THR A 142 22.99 27.27 10.27
N GLU A 143 24.15 27.65 10.82
CA GLU A 143 25.18 26.69 11.24
C GLU A 143 24.65 25.68 12.26
N TYR A 144 23.77 26.11 13.15
CA TYR A 144 23.12 25.27 14.16
C TYR A 144 22.27 24.15 13.51
N PHE A 145 21.59 24.42 12.38
CA PHE A 145 20.82 23.43 11.65
C PHE A 145 21.66 22.22 11.22
N TYR A 146 22.89 22.43 10.79
CA TYR A 146 23.79 21.37 10.35
C TYR A 146 24.47 20.63 11.51
N THR A 147 24.55 21.21 12.70
CA THR A 147 25.14 20.55 13.88
C THR A 147 24.18 19.53 14.52
N GLN A 148 22.89 19.63 14.31
CA GLN A 148 21.90 18.67 14.77
C GLN A 148 21.80 17.37 13.92
N ARG A 149 22.76 17.10 13.06
CA ARG A 149 22.88 15.84 12.32
C ARG A 149 23.01 14.66 13.28
N GLY A 150 21.91 13.98 13.65
CA GLY A 150 22.06 12.76 14.43
C GLY A 150 20.89 12.26 15.27
N THR A 151 19.67 12.75 15.12
CA THR A 151 18.52 12.04 15.67
C THR A 151 18.10 10.92 14.69
N GLU A 152 18.66 9.72 14.96
CA GLU A 152 18.41 8.51 14.16
C GLU A 152 16.90 8.28 13.99
N THR A 153 16.47 8.22 12.73
CA THR A 153 15.19 7.63 12.36
C THR A 153 15.25 6.13 12.64
N THR A 154 14.71 5.71 13.76
CA THR A 154 14.59 4.30 14.14
C THR A 154 13.58 3.55 13.27
N THR A 155 13.92 3.32 12.01
CA THR A 155 13.15 2.45 11.11
C THR A 155 13.32 0.97 11.49
N ARG A 156 14.40 0.60 12.16
CA ARG A 156 14.71 -0.78 12.56
C ARG A 156 13.84 -1.35 13.70
N GLY A 157 13.21 -0.51 14.52
CA GLY A 157 12.39 -0.96 15.65
C GLY A 157 11.00 -1.47 15.29
N ARG A 158 10.46 -1.10 14.10
CA ARG A 158 9.06 -1.36 13.73
C ARG A 158 8.76 -2.85 13.48
N ILE A 159 9.64 -3.55 12.77
CA ILE A 159 9.46 -4.98 12.47
C ILE A 159 9.74 -5.84 13.70
N HIS A 160 10.70 -5.44 14.55
CA HIS A 160 11.03 -6.17 15.78
C HIS A 160 9.88 -6.18 16.80
N PHE A 161 9.13 -5.08 16.87
CA PHE A 161 7.93 -5.00 17.69
C PHE A 161 6.88 -6.06 17.28
N LEU A 162 6.64 -6.22 15.98
CA LEU A 162 5.70 -7.21 15.45
C LEU A 162 6.14 -8.65 15.69
N TRP A 163 7.46 -8.93 15.65
CA TRP A 163 8.02 -10.24 15.89
C TRP A 163 7.75 -10.77 17.29
N ASN A 164 7.71 -9.89 18.29
CA ASN A 164 7.42 -10.27 19.67
C ASN A 164 6.01 -10.84 19.86
N TYR A 165 5.01 -10.35 19.11
CA TYR A 165 3.65 -10.92 19.13
C TYR A 165 3.62 -12.32 18.52
N LEU A 166 4.35 -12.56 17.44
CA LEU A 166 4.42 -13.87 16.78
C LEU A 166 5.11 -14.93 17.65
N ARG A 167 6.18 -14.56 18.34
CA ARG A 167 6.97 -15.48 19.17
C ARG A 167 6.15 -16.17 20.27
N LYS A 168 5.14 -15.51 20.78
CA LYS A 168 4.23 -16.05 21.81
C LYS A 168 3.45 -17.27 21.31
N TYR A 169 3.17 -17.36 20.02
CA TYR A 169 2.35 -18.40 19.39
C TYR A 169 3.16 -19.44 18.60
N LYS A 170 4.46 -19.59 18.87
CA LYS A 170 5.37 -20.46 18.11
C LYS A 170 4.88 -21.91 17.93
N ARG A 171 4.17 -22.48 18.91
CA ARG A 171 3.61 -23.84 18.84
C ARG A 171 2.52 -23.95 17.76
N PHE A 172 1.63 -22.98 17.69
CA PHE A 172 0.57 -22.95 16.68
C PHE A 172 1.15 -22.69 15.27
N PHE A 173 2.17 -21.85 15.18
CA PHE A 173 2.89 -21.65 13.91
C PHE A 173 3.57 -22.96 13.44
N LEU A 174 4.17 -23.72 14.34
CA LEU A 174 4.74 -25.02 14.01
C LEU A 174 3.67 -26.00 13.50
N GLN A 175 2.51 -26.07 14.15
CA GLN A 175 1.38 -26.89 13.70
C GLN A 175 0.87 -26.47 12.31
N LEU A 176 0.80 -25.14 12.05
CA LEU A 176 0.44 -24.63 10.72
C LEU A 176 1.46 -25.05 9.67
N ILE A 177 2.75 -24.92 9.94
CA ILE A 177 3.82 -25.33 9.02
C ILE A 177 3.77 -26.84 8.75
N LEU A 178 3.58 -27.66 9.77
CA LEU A 178 3.41 -29.12 9.59
C LEU A 178 2.17 -29.46 8.75
N GLY A 179 1.05 -28.80 9.02
CA GLY A 179 -0.17 -28.95 8.21
C GLY A 179 0.03 -28.52 6.75
N LEU A 180 0.79 -27.44 6.53
CA LEU A 180 1.13 -26.96 5.19
C LEU A 180 2.01 -27.97 4.42
N LEU A 181 3.05 -28.50 5.07
CA LEU A 181 3.92 -29.51 4.48
C LEU A 181 3.15 -30.78 4.16
N LEU A 182 2.33 -31.26 5.09
CA LEU A 182 1.50 -32.45 4.85
C LEU A 182 0.51 -32.22 3.71
N GLY A 183 -0.17 -31.07 3.67
CA GLY A 183 -1.09 -30.71 2.59
C GLY A 183 -0.42 -30.63 1.23
N SER A 184 0.80 -30.03 1.15
CA SER A 184 1.55 -29.95 -0.12
C SER A 184 2.08 -31.31 -0.58
N LEU A 185 2.48 -32.19 0.35
CA LEU A 185 2.87 -33.57 0.02
C LEU A 185 1.70 -34.40 -0.51
N LEU A 186 0.52 -34.29 0.11
CA LEU A 186 -0.68 -34.97 -0.42
C LEU A 186 -1.06 -34.42 -1.81
N GLN A 187 -0.93 -33.12 -2.02
CA GLN A 187 -1.23 -32.49 -3.30
C GLN A 187 -0.26 -32.94 -4.40
N LEU A 188 0.99 -33.26 -4.05
CA LEU A 188 1.99 -33.76 -4.99
C LEU A 188 1.60 -35.12 -5.62
N ILE A 189 0.80 -35.90 -4.94
CA ILE A 189 0.38 -37.23 -5.44
C ILE A 189 -0.62 -37.11 -6.61
N PHE A 190 -1.40 -36.02 -6.68
CA PHE A 190 -2.45 -35.84 -7.69
C PHE A 190 -1.94 -35.88 -9.15
N PRO A 191 -0.87 -35.19 -9.55
CA PRO A 191 -0.37 -35.27 -10.93
C PRO A 191 0.00 -36.69 -11.34
N PHE A 192 0.63 -37.46 -10.43
CA PHE A 192 1.03 -38.84 -10.70
C PHE A 192 -0.18 -39.77 -10.84
N LEU A 193 -1.22 -39.57 -10.01
CA LEU A 193 -2.47 -40.34 -10.16
C LEU A 193 -3.17 -40.01 -11.48
N THR A 194 -3.17 -38.71 -11.89
CA THR A 194 -3.73 -38.31 -13.18
C THR A 194 -2.97 -38.95 -14.34
N GLN A 195 -1.64 -38.99 -14.26
CA GLN A 195 -0.79 -39.62 -15.23
C GLN A 195 -1.10 -41.12 -15.32
N THR A 196 -1.18 -41.82 -14.20
CA THR A 196 -1.42 -43.30 -14.19
C THR A 196 -2.81 -43.67 -14.67
N ILE A 197 -3.84 -42.86 -14.44
CA ILE A 197 -5.17 -43.08 -15.05
C ILE A 197 -5.05 -43.20 -16.57
N VAL A 198 -4.31 -42.26 -17.18
CA VAL A 198 -4.23 -42.17 -18.65
C VAL A 198 -3.30 -43.24 -19.21
N ASP A 199 -2.09 -43.34 -18.66
CA ASP A 199 -1.06 -44.23 -19.23
C ASP A 199 -1.35 -45.73 -18.96
N THR A 200 -1.82 -46.05 -17.76
CA THR A 200 -2.07 -47.45 -17.36
C THR A 200 -3.55 -47.79 -17.47
N GLY A 201 -4.47 -46.96 -16.95
CA GLY A 201 -5.90 -47.26 -16.94
C GLY A 201 -6.51 -47.23 -18.33
N ILE A 202 -6.37 -46.14 -19.08
CA ILE A 202 -6.92 -45.99 -20.43
C ILE A 202 -6.08 -46.78 -21.42
N GLY A 203 -4.74 -46.68 -21.35
CA GLY A 203 -3.84 -47.41 -22.22
C GLY A 203 -3.99 -48.95 -22.10
N GLY A 204 -4.17 -49.47 -20.87
CA GLY A 204 -4.42 -50.85 -20.55
C GLY A 204 -5.88 -51.31 -20.68
N LYS A 205 -6.82 -50.39 -20.94
CA LYS A 205 -8.28 -50.65 -20.97
C LYS A 205 -8.82 -51.30 -19.70
N ASP A 206 -8.19 -51.03 -18.55
CA ASP A 206 -8.54 -51.59 -17.24
C ASP A 206 -9.45 -50.65 -16.43
N LEU A 207 -10.75 -50.91 -16.49
CA LEU A 207 -11.75 -50.15 -15.72
C LEU A 207 -11.60 -50.34 -14.20
N GLY A 208 -11.15 -51.50 -13.74
CA GLY A 208 -10.95 -51.78 -12.32
C GLY A 208 -9.86 -50.88 -11.74
N PHE A 209 -8.75 -50.73 -12.47
CA PHE A 209 -7.67 -49.81 -12.11
C PHE A 209 -8.13 -48.33 -12.06
N VAL A 210 -8.94 -47.92 -13.05
CA VAL A 210 -9.50 -46.54 -13.06
C VAL A 210 -10.34 -46.27 -11.81
N TRP A 211 -11.21 -47.20 -11.40
CA TRP A 211 -12.00 -47.05 -10.18
C TRP A 211 -11.14 -47.05 -8.91
N LEU A 212 -10.08 -47.84 -8.85
CA LEU A 212 -9.13 -47.84 -7.73
C LEU A 212 -8.45 -46.45 -7.58
N VAL A 213 -7.96 -45.86 -8.68
CA VAL A 213 -7.32 -44.56 -8.66
C VAL A 213 -8.33 -43.46 -8.32
N LEU A 214 -9.58 -43.56 -8.78
CA LEU A 214 -10.64 -42.64 -8.41
C LEU A 214 -10.86 -42.64 -6.88
N LEU A 215 -10.95 -43.82 -6.26
CA LEU A 215 -11.10 -43.91 -4.80
C LEU A 215 -9.89 -43.33 -4.08
N ALA A 216 -8.68 -43.53 -4.58
CA ALA A 216 -7.47 -42.92 -4.03
C ALA A 216 -7.51 -41.41 -4.14
N GLN A 217 -7.92 -40.84 -5.27
CA GLN A 217 -8.08 -39.38 -5.45
C GLN A 217 -9.13 -38.79 -4.51
N MET A 218 -10.29 -39.48 -4.34
CA MET A 218 -11.33 -39.04 -3.40
C MET A 218 -10.83 -39.06 -1.95
N MET A 219 -10.10 -40.09 -1.55
CA MET A 219 -9.51 -40.16 -0.20
C MET A 219 -8.51 -39.04 0.04
N LEU A 220 -7.65 -38.74 -0.94
CA LEU A 220 -6.72 -37.61 -0.87
C LEU A 220 -7.45 -36.27 -0.80
N LEU A 221 -8.53 -36.09 -1.56
CA LEU A 221 -9.35 -34.86 -1.52
C LEU A 221 -9.94 -34.64 -0.13
N PHE A 222 -10.56 -35.68 0.47
CA PHE A 222 -11.11 -35.58 1.83
C PHE A 222 -10.02 -35.29 2.87
N SER A 223 -8.88 -35.97 2.76
CA SER A 223 -7.73 -35.74 3.66
C SER A 223 -7.21 -34.32 3.57
N ARG A 224 -7.04 -33.77 2.36
CA ARG A 224 -6.64 -32.40 2.12
C ARG A 224 -7.67 -31.40 2.70
N THR A 225 -8.95 -31.63 2.42
CA THR A 225 -10.03 -30.77 2.94
C THR A 225 -10.04 -30.75 4.47
N ALA A 226 -9.84 -31.91 5.12
CA ALA A 226 -9.74 -31.99 6.58
C ALA A 226 -8.56 -31.18 7.12
N ILE A 227 -7.39 -31.27 6.47
CA ILE A 227 -6.20 -30.48 6.84
C ILE A 227 -6.49 -28.98 6.68
N ASP A 228 -7.14 -28.55 5.58
CA ASP A 228 -7.49 -27.16 5.33
C ASP A 228 -8.49 -26.61 6.37
N PHE A 229 -9.46 -27.41 6.83
CA PHE A 229 -10.35 -27.04 7.93
C PHE A 229 -9.60 -26.86 9.25
N ILE A 230 -8.71 -27.78 9.61
CA ILE A 230 -7.92 -27.67 10.85
C ILE A 230 -7.04 -26.42 10.78
N ARG A 231 -6.36 -26.21 9.64
CA ARG A 231 -5.52 -25.03 9.39
C ARG A 231 -6.31 -23.74 9.55
N SER A 232 -7.48 -23.64 8.94
CA SER A 232 -8.34 -22.43 9.00
C SER A 232 -8.78 -22.12 10.42
N LYS A 233 -9.11 -23.14 11.23
CA LYS A 233 -9.45 -22.96 12.67
C LYS A 233 -8.25 -22.46 13.48
N ILE A 234 -7.07 -23.03 13.28
CA ILE A 234 -5.85 -22.61 13.97
C ILE A 234 -5.50 -21.17 13.57
N LEU A 235 -5.60 -20.86 12.28
CA LEU A 235 -5.32 -19.50 11.76
C LEU A 235 -6.28 -18.49 12.38
N LEU A 236 -7.59 -18.76 12.38
CA LEU A 236 -8.59 -17.90 12.99
C LEU A 236 -8.30 -17.66 14.48
N HIS A 237 -7.95 -18.72 15.22
CA HIS A 237 -7.62 -18.59 16.64
C HIS A 237 -6.41 -17.67 16.88
N ILE A 238 -5.34 -17.81 16.09
CA ILE A 238 -4.14 -16.97 16.19
C ILE A 238 -4.47 -15.53 15.82
N SER A 239 -5.14 -15.33 14.68
CA SER A 239 -5.53 -14.04 14.14
C SER A 239 -6.37 -13.25 15.15
N THR A 240 -7.44 -13.86 15.68
CA THR A 240 -8.29 -13.22 16.68
C THR A 240 -7.52 -12.85 17.95
N ARG A 241 -6.64 -13.72 18.44
CA ARG A 241 -5.83 -13.44 19.63
C ARG A 241 -4.83 -12.32 19.43
N ILE A 242 -4.16 -12.27 18.27
CA ILE A 242 -3.24 -11.18 17.92
C ILE A 242 -4.01 -9.87 17.79
N ASN A 243 -5.16 -9.88 17.11
CA ASN A 243 -5.99 -8.69 16.93
C ASN A 243 -6.46 -8.11 18.26
N ILE A 244 -7.00 -8.94 19.16
CA ILE A 244 -7.42 -8.51 20.50
C ILE A 244 -6.23 -7.91 21.26
N SER A 245 -5.06 -8.54 21.21
CA SER A 245 -3.86 -8.04 21.90
C SER A 245 -3.41 -6.69 21.34
N LEU A 246 -3.37 -6.54 20.02
CA LEU A 246 -2.97 -5.28 19.36
C LEU A 246 -3.93 -4.13 19.67
N ILE A 247 -5.25 -4.39 19.58
CA ILE A 247 -6.26 -3.37 19.87
C ILE A 247 -6.27 -3.02 21.37
N SER A 248 -6.12 -4.01 22.25
CA SER A 248 -6.01 -3.76 23.69
C SER A 248 -4.81 -2.89 24.03
N ASP A 249 -3.63 -3.21 23.49
CA ASP A 249 -2.41 -2.43 23.68
C ASP A 249 -2.54 -1.01 23.13
N PHE A 250 -3.23 -0.87 21.99
CA PHE A 250 -3.57 0.45 21.44
C PHE A 250 -4.43 1.26 22.40
N PHE A 251 -5.52 0.70 22.94
CA PHE A 251 -6.38 1.41 23.87
C PHE A 251 -5.66 1.75 25.18
N ILE A 252 -4.84 0.83 25.71
CA ILE A 252 -4.04 1.09 26.91
C ILE A 252 -3.11 2.29 26.70
N LYS A 253 -2.45 2.37 25.53
CA LYS A 253 -1.60 3.51 25.17
C LYS A 253 -2.41 4.78 24.95
N LEU A 254 -3.53 4.68 24.24
CA LEU A 254 -4.42 5.81 23.97
C LEU A 254 -4.91 6.46 25.26
N MET A 255 -5.36 5.65 26.25
CA MET A 255 -5.84 6.15 27.56
C MET A 255 -4.73 6.82 28.39
N LYS A 256 -3.45 6.53 28.12
CA LYS A 256 -2.31 7.19 28.79
C LYS A 256 -1.91 8.51 28.17
N LEU A 257 -2.47 8.88 27.00
CA LEU A 257 -2.14 10.13 26.33
C LEU A 257 -2.78 11.34 27.04
N PRO A 258 -2.12 12.50 27.06
CA PRO A 258 -2.65 13.71 27.65
C PRO A 258 -3.86 14.24 26.89
N MET A 259 -4.76 14.99 27.57
CA MET A 259 -5.96 15.60 26.97
C MET A 259 -5.65 16.42 25.71
N LYS A 260 -4.53 17.14 25.69
CA LYS A 260 -4.07 17.92 24.54
C LYS A 260 -4.00 17.11 23.24
N PHE A 261 -3.72 15.80 23.32
CA PHE A 261 -3.71 14.92 22.14
C PHE A 261 -5.12 14.79 21.54
N PHE A 262 -6.15 14.61 22.38
CA PHE A 262 -7.54 14.49 21.94
C PHE A 262 -8.13 15.79 21.41
N ASP A 263 -7.63 16.92 21.92
CA ASP A 263 -7.99 18.26 21.41
C ASP A 263 -7.44 18.53 20.01
N THR A 264 -6.36 17.85 19.62
CA THR A 264 -5.68 18.07 18.34
C THR A 264 -6.03 17.05 17.27
N LYS A 265 -6.65 15.90 17.63
CA LYS A 265 -6.94 14.80 16.70
C LYS A 265 -8.42 14.69 16.37
N LEU A 266 -8.72 14.44 15.09
CA LEU A 266 -10.06 14.14 14.64
C LEU A 266 -10.44 12.69 15.00
N MET A 267 -11.69 12.46 15.42
CA MET A 267 -12.17 11.13 15.77
C MET A 267 -12.07 10.14 14.60
N GLY A 268 -12.33 10.60 13.38
CA GLY A 268 -12.20 9.77 12.18
C GLY A 268 -10.78 9.27 11.94
N ASP A 269 -9.75 10.05 12.29
CA ASP A 269 -8.35 9.64 12.17
C ASP A 269 -8.01 8.56 13.21
N LEU A 270 -8.57 8.63 14.43
CA LEU A 270 -8.40 7.60 15.45
C LEU A 270 -9.08 6.28 15.06
N LEU A 271 -10.29 6.35 14.50
CA LEU A 271 -11.00 5.19 13.98
C LEU A 271 -10.23 4.56 12.79
N GLN A 272 -9.63 5.39 11.92
CA GLN A 272 -8.79 4.89 10.84
C GLN A 272 -7.58 4.10 11.36
N ARG A 273 -6.96 4.52 12.46
CA ARG A 273 -5.83 3.80 13.07
C ARG A 273 -6.23 2.41 13.61
N ILE A 274 -7.44 2.25 14.12
CA ILE A 274 -7.97 0.93 14.50
C ILE A 274 -8.10 0.02 13.28
N GLU A 275 -8.58 0.53 12.16
CA GLU A 275 -8.61 -0.21 10.89
C GLU A 275 -7.21 -0.56 10.38
N ASP A 276 -6.23 0.31 10.55
CA ASP A 276 -4.85 0.05 10.18
C ASP A 276 -4.24 -1.10 10.99
N HIS A 277 -4.59 -1.25 12.28
CA HIS A 277 -4.22 -2.43 13.09
C HIS A 277 -4.74 -3.74 12.51
N ARG A 278 -5.95 -3.75 11.97
CA ARG A 278 -6.53 -4.92 11.32
C ARG A 278 -5.75 -5.32 10.05
N ARG A 279 -5.26 -4.36 9.28
CA ARG A 279 -4.40 -4.63 8.12
C ARG A 279 -3.06 -5.24 8.52
N VAL A 280 -2.44 -4.70 9.57
CA VAL A 280 -1.20 -5.23 10.14
C VAL A 280 -1.41 -6.66 10.64
N GLU A 281 -2.49 -6.94 11.36
CA GLU A 281 -2.84 -8.28 11.83
C GLU A 281 -3.02 -9.25 10.65
N GLN A 282 -3.81 -8.89 9.63
CA GLN A 282 -4.05 -9.71 8.45
C GLN A 282 -2.75 -10.02 7.69
N PHE A 283 -1.85 -9.06 7.60
CA PHE A 283 -0.53 -9.26 7.01
C PHE A 283 0.31 -10.25 7.81
N LEU A 284 0.39 -10.08 9.14
CA LEU A 284 1.19 -10.93 10.02
C LEU A 284 0.71 -12.38 10.06
N THR A 285 -0.59 -12.60 9.96
CA THR A 285 -1.21 -13.92 10.10
C THR A 285 -1.49 -14.54 8.73
N SER A 286 -2.44 -13.99 7.97
CA SER A 286 -2.92 -14.59 6.74
C SER A 286 -1.90 -14.45 5.60
N SER A 287 -1.44 -13.23 5.30
CA SER A 287 -0.59 -12.99 4.13
C SER A 287 0.78 -13.63 4.26
N SER A 288 1.41 -13.56 5.45
CA SER A 288 2.74 -14.15 5.68
C SER A 288 2.72 -15.67 5.64
N LEU A 289 1.67 -16.30 6.19
CA LEU A 289 1.52 -17.76 6.13
C LEU A 289 1.18 -18.25 4.72
N SER A 290 0.33 -17.52 3.99
CA SER A 290 0.05 -17.83 2.60
C SER A 290 1.29 -17.74 1.73
N LEU A 291 2.17 -16.76 1.99
CA LEU A 291 3.45 -16.66 1.30
C LEU A 291 4.35 -17.87 1.57
N LEU A 292 4.49 -18.29 2.82
CA LEU A 292 5.28 -19.48 3.17
C LEU A 292 4.74 -20.73 2.47
N PHE A 293 3.42 -20.93 2.49
CA PHE A 293 2.78 -22.02 1.76
C PHE A 293 3.08 -21.98 0.26
N SER A 294 2.91 -20.82 -0.34
CA SER A 294 3.15 -20.62 -1.77
C SER A 294 4.60 -20.91 -2.14
N PHE A 295 5.54 -20.51 -1.29
CA PHE A 295 6.96 -20.78 -1.50
C PHE A 295 7.25 -22.30 -1.50
N PHE A 296 6.73 -23.05 -0.52
CA PHE A 296 6.90 -24.49 -0.48
C PHE A 296 6.22 -25.19 -1.66
N THR A 297 4.99 -24.80 -1.99
CA THR A 297 4.26 -25.35 -3.14
C THR A 297 5.01 -25.05 -4.44
N PHE A 298 5.49 -23.84 -4.64
CA PHE A 298 6.27 -23.44 -5.80
C PHE A 298 7.56 -24.26 -5.93
N LEU A 299 8.28 -24.46 -4.82
CA LEU A 299 9.52 -25.23 -4.81
C LEU A 299 9.26 -26.70 -5.13
N ILE A 300 8.29 -27.34 -4.49
CA ILE A 300 7.95 -28.74 -4.70
C ILE A 300 7.49 -29.00 -6.15
N PHE A 301 6.47 -28.28 -6.61
CA PHE A 301 5.95 -28.44 -7.96
C PHE A 301 6.92 -27.95 -9.04
N GLY A 302 7.75 -26.94 -8.75
CA GLY A 302 8.81 -26.49 -9.63
C GLY A 302 9.88 -27.56 -9.85
N ILE A 303 10.33 -28.24 -8.79
CA ILE A 303 11.25 -29.37 -8.91
C ILE A 303 10.63 -30.49 -9.75
N VAL A 304 9.38 -30.86 -9.47
CA VAL A 304 8.69 -31.92 -10.23
C VAL A 304 8.56 -31.51 -11.69
N LEU A 305 8.18 -30.30 -12.01
CA LEU A 305 8.12 -29.82 -13.41
C LEU A 305 9.48 -29.87 -14.10
N ALA A 306 10.56 -29.49 -13.40
CA ALA A 306 11.92 -29.57 -13.93
C ALA A 306 12.36 -31.01 -14.23
N VAL A 307 11.95 -31.96 -13.37
CA VAL A 307 12.22 -33.41 -13.58
C VAL A 307 11.43 -33.96 -14.78
N TYR A 308 10.18 -33.51 -14.98
CA TYR A 308 9.40 -33.92 -16.16
C TYR A 308 9.98 -33.39 -17.46
N ASN A 309 10.29 -32.08 -17.53
CA ASN A 309 10.89 -31.47 -18.70
C ASN A 309 11.51 -30.13 -18.38
N LEU A 310 12.83 -30.00 -18.52
CA LEU A 310 13.60 -28.80 -18.21
C LEU A 310 13.24 -27.60 -19.13
N TYR A 311 12.91 -27.87 -20.41
CA TYR A 311 12.52 -26.81 -21.35
C TYR A 311 11.17 -26.17 -20.94
N ILE A 312 10.18 -27.01 -20.55
CA ILE A 312 8.88 -26.55 -20.09
C ILE A 312 9.05 -25.71 -18.80
N PHE A 313 9.90 -26.19 -17.88
CA PHE A 313 10.22 -25.45 -16.66
C PHE A 313 10.87 -24.08 -16.97
N GLY A 314 11.79 -24.03 -17.93
CA GLY A 314 12.43 -22.79 -18.40
C GLY A 314 11.43 -21.76 -18.95
N VAL A 315 10.49 -22.22 -19.80
CA VAL A 315 9.41 -21.36 -20.34
C VAL A 315 8.48 -20.87 -19.24
N PHE A 316 8.12 -21.74 -18.28
CA PHE A 316 7.31 -21.39 -17.12
C PHE A 316 8.01 -20.31 -16.28
N LEU A 317 9.30 -20.46 -15.99
CA LEU A 317 10.07 -19.53 -15.19
C LEU A 317 10.21 -18.18 -15.88
N LEU A 318 10.51 -18.16 -17.19
CA LEU A 318 10.59 -16.94 -17.98
C LEU A 318 9.25 -16.21 -18.02
N GLY A 319 8.15 -16.89 -18.26
CA GLY A 319 6.81 -16.30 -18.22
C GLY A 319 6.45 -15.74 -16.85
N THR A 320 6.86 -16.42 -15.77
CA THR A 320 6.64 -15.95 -14.38
C THR A 320 7.45 -14.69 -14.09
N VAL A 321 8.69 -14.59 -14.58
CA VAL A 321 9.52 -13.38 -14.45
C VAL A 321 8.91 -12.21 -15.23
N LEU A 322 8.42 -12.43 -16.45
CA LEU A 322 7.72 -11.42 -17.24
C LEU A 322 6.44 -10.94 -16.55
N TYR A 323 5.67 -11.86 -15.99
CA TYR A 323 4.46 -11.56 -15.21
C TYR A 323 4.79 -10.71 -13.97
N ALA A 324 5.80 -11.08 -13.20
CA ALA A 324 6.24 -10.31 -12.03
C ALA A 324 6.77 -8.92 -12.45
N GLY A 325 7.56 -8.84 -13.53
CA GLY A 325 8.06 -7.56 -14.08
C GLY A 325 6.93 -6.62 -14.48
N TRP A 326 5.88 -7.14 -15.15
CA TRP A 326 4.68 -6.39 -15.50
C TRP A 326 4.05 -5.73 -14.27
N ILE A 327 3.89 -6.48 -13.19
CA ILE A 327 3.25 -5.97 -11.96
C ILE A 327 4.10 -4.90 -11.28
N VAL A 328 5.43 -5.10 -11.22
CA VAL A 328 6.36 -4.14 -10.59
C VAL A 328 6.26 -2.75 -11.22
N ILE A 329 6.02 -2.66 -12.54
CA ILE A 329 5.84 -1.38 -13.26
C ILE A 329 4.70 -0.53 -12.64
N PHE A 330 3.62 -1.17 -12.20
CA PHE A 330 2.44 -0.49 -11.67
C PHE A 330 2.54 -0.14 -10.18
N LEU A 331 3.45 -0.74 -9.40
CA LEU A 331 3.53 -0.54 -7.95
C LEU A 331 3.69 0.92 -7.54
N LYS A 332 4.51 1.69 -8.27
CA LYS A 332 4.73 3.11 -7.98
C LYS A 332 3.46 3.95 -8.13
N LYS A 333 2.71 3.71 -9.22
CA LYS A 333 1.47 4.45 -9.50
C LYS A 333 0.35 4.03 -8.55
N ARG A 334 0.27 2.73 -8.22
CA ARG A 334 -0.65 2.21 -7.20
C ARG A 334 -0.41 2.88 -5.85
N ARG A 335 0.84 2.93 -5.37
CA ARG A 335 1.19 3.59 -4.11
C ARG A 335 0.71 5.04 -4.05
N GLN A 336 0.82 5.80 -5.14
CA GLN A 336 0.32 7.18 -5.20
C GLN A 336 -1.21 7.27 -5.09
N LEU A 337 -1.93 6.33 -5.75
CA LEU A 337 -3.38 6.27 -5.67
C LEU A 337 -3.87 5.82 -4.29
N ASP A 338 -3.16 4.89 -3.65
CA ASP A 338 -3.48 4.43 -2.30
C ASP A 338 -3.39 5.58 -1.29
N TYR A 339 -2.35 6.44 -1.36
CA TYR A 339 -2.28 7.63 -0.52
C TYR A 339 -3.45 8.58 -0.72
N LYS A 340 -3.85 8.84 -1.99
CA LYS A 340 -5.02 9.67 -2.31
C LYS A 340 -6.32 9.05 -1.78
N TYR A 341 -6.45 7.75 -1.94
CA TYR A 341 -7.60 7.01 -1.42
C TYR A 341 -7.69 7.13 0.11
N PHE A 342 -6.59 6.94 0.82
CA PHE A 342 -6.55 7.07 2.29
C PHE A 342 -6.94 8.48 2.75
N GLU A 343 -6.45 9.51 2.08
CA GLU A 343 -6.80 10.90 2.38
C GLU A 343 -8.31 11.14 2.22
N GLN A 344 -8.88 10.76 1.06
CA GLN A 344 -10.30 10.97 0.79
C GLN A 344 -11.20 10.08 1.68
N ALA A 345 -10.79 8.85 1.95
CA ALA A 345 -11.50 7.96 2.87
C ALA A 345 -11.50 8.50 4.31
N GLY A 346 -10.39 9.08 4.78
CA GLY A 346 -10.31 9.75 6.06
C GLY A 346 -11.24 10.96 6.12
N ARG A 347 -11.23 11.82 5.08
CA ARG A 347 -12.13 12.98 4.96
C ARG A 347 -13.60 12.55 4.98
N ASN A 348 -13.95 11.51 4.23
CA ASN A 348 -15.31 10.96 4.23
C ASN A 348 -15.75 10.47 5.61
N ARG A 349 -14.89 9.76 6.34
CA ARG A 349 -15.20 9.32 7.71
C ARG A 349 -15.41 10.48 8.67
N ASN A 350 -14.57 11.52 8.60
CA ASN A 350 -14.71 12.70 9.44
C ASN A 350 -16.04 13.41 9.18
N VAL A 351 -16.41 13.64 7.90
CA VAL A 351 -17.70 14.26 7.56
C VAL A 351 -18.86 13.38 7.98
N THR A 352 -18.80 12.07 7.76
CA THR A 352 -19.85 11.12 8.20
C THR A 352 -20.01 11.14 9.71
N TYR A 353 -18.90 11.14 10.47
CA TYR A 353 -18.94 11.21 11.92
C TYR A 353 -19.56 12.54 12.41
N GLN A 354 -19.17 13.66 11.79
CA GLN A 354 -19.74 14.99 12.11
C GLN A 354 -21.25 15.05 11.81
N LEU A 355 -21.70 14.47 10.69
CA LEU A 355 -23.12 14.39 10.33
C LEU A 355 -23.93 13.60 11.37
N ILE A 356 -23.44 12.43 11.74
CA ILE A 356 -24.16 11.56 12.69
C ILE A 356 -24.09 12.15 14.11
N GLY A 357 -22.91 12.54 14.57
CA GLY A 357 -22.68 13.08 15.91
C GLY A 357 -23.29 14.45 16.15
N GLY A 358 -23.35 15.29 15.10
CA GLY A 358 -23.95 16.63 15.14
C GLY A 358 -25.39 16.71 14.62
N MET A 359 -26.08 15.56 14.50
CA MET A 359 -27.43 15.52 13.89
C MET A 359 -28.44 16.42 14.63
N GLN A 360 -28.31 16.52 15.93
CA GLN A 360 -29.19 17.37 16.73
C GLN A 360 -29.01 18.85 16.39
N GLU A 361 -27.79 19.34 16.30
CA GLU A 361 -27.46 20.72 15.91
C GLU A 361 -27.88 21.00 14.46
N ILE A 362 -27.66 20.03 13.54
CA ILE A 362 -28.06 20.16 12.14
C ILE A 362 -29.56 20.34 12.05
N LYS A 363 -30.35 19.59 12.82
CA LYS A 363 -31.80 19.67 12.89
C LYS A 363 -32.27 21.00 13.49
N LEU A 364 -31.64 21.44 14.57
CA LEU A 364 -31.97 22.72 15.21
C LEU A 364 -31.70 23.91 14.32
N GLN A 365 -30.67 23.85 13.48
CA GLN A 365 -30.29 24.93 12.56
C GLN A 365 -30.95 24.83 11.18
N GLY A 366 -31.70 23.75 10.88
CA GLY A 366 -32.35 23.53 9.59
C GLY A 366 -31.39 23.48 8.39
N CYS A 367 -30.14 23.01 8.62
CA CYS A 367 -29.09 23.01 7.59
C CYS A 367 -28.81 21.65 6.96
N GLU A 368 -29.79 20.71 7.01
CA GLU A 368 -29.64 19.33 6.54
C GLU A 368 -29.21 19.24 5.08
N GLN A 369 -29.82 20.04 4.22
CA GLN A 369 -29.53 20.02 2.79
C GLN A 369 -28.10 20.46 2.49
N ARG A 370 -27.63 21.52 3.12
CA ARG A 370 -26.25 22.00 2.99
C ARG A 370 -25.24 20.96 3.45
N LYS A 371 -25.50 20.32 4.60
CA LYS A 371 -24.61 19.28 5.15
C LYS A 371 -24.61 18.01 4.32
N ARG A 372 -25.73 17.64 3.71
CA ARG A 372 -25.81 16.55 2.75
C ARG A 372 -24.97 16.83 1.52
N TRP A 373 -25.06 18.01 0.94
CA TRP A 373 -24.26 18.39 -0.24
C TRP A 373 -22.76 18.38 0.06
N GLU A 374 -22.34 18.86 1.24
CA GLU A 374 -20.95 18.80 1.68
C GLU A 374 -20.43 17.36 1.71
N TRP A 375 -21.24 16.41 2.16
CA TRP A 375 -20.91 14.99 2.15
C TRP A 375 -20.91 14.41 0.71
N GLU A 376 -21.87 14.79 -0.13
CA GLU A 376 -21.96 14.37 -1.54
C GLU A 376 -20.72 14.80 -2.34
N ASP A 377 -20.19 16.00 -2.11
CA ASP A 377 -18.95 16.49 -2.73
C ASP A 377 -17.74 15.62 -2.34
N VAL A 378 -17.65 15.25 -1.06
CA VAL A 378 -16.59 14.34 -0.59
C VAL A 378 -16.73 12.94 -1.21
N GLN A 379 -17.96 12.44 -1.38
CA GLN A 379 -18.22 11.17 -2.08
C GLN A 379 -17.82 11.24 -3.56
N ALA A 380 -18.09 12.36 -4.23
CA ALA A 380 -17.70 12.56 -5.61
C ALA A 380 -16.18 12.54 -5.81
N ASP A 381 -15.43 13.13 -4.88
CA ASP A 381 -13.96 13.09 -4.92
C ASP A 381 -13.41 11.68 -4.63
N LEU A 382 -13.99 10.96 -3.65
CA LEU A 382 -13.65 9.57 -3.37
C LEU A 382 -13.94 8.66 -4.56
N PHE A 383 -15.09 8.87 -5.25
CA PHE A 383 -15.45 8.14 -6.45
C PHE A 383 -14.46 8.34 -7.59
N LYS A 384 -13.97 9.57 -7.82
CA LYS A 384 -12.91 9.85 -8.82
C LYS A 384 -11.63 9.05 -8.56
N VAL A 385 -11.21 8.99 -7.30
CA VAL A 385 -10.02 8.21 -6.91
C VAL A 385 -10.26 6.72 -7.10
N ASN A 386 -11.44 6.21 -6.74
CA ASN A 386 -11.83 4.82 -6.95
C ASN A 386 -11.83 4.45 -8.44
N LEU A 387 -12.34 5.31 -9.32
CA LEU A 387 -12.29 5.11 -10.77
C LEU A 387 -10.85 5.05 -11.29
N GLN A 388 -9.98 5.94 -10.82
CA GLN A 388 -8.57 5.92 -11.22
C GLN A 388 -7.88 4.63 -10.76
N SER A 389 -8.18 4.17 -9.55
CA SER A 389 -7.66 2.91 -9.00
C SER A 389 -8.18 1.70 -9.78
N LEU A 390 -9.49 1.67 -10.09
CA LEU A 390 -10.11 0.61 -10.89
C LEU A 390 -9.50 0.53 -12.29
N ASN A 391 -9.36 1.66 -12.98
CA ASN A 391 -8.74 1.69 -14.31
C ASN A 391 -7.30 1.16 -14.29
N LEU A 392 -6.51 1.56 -13.28
CA LEU A 392 -5.15 1.04 -13.11
C LEU A 392 -5.15 -0.47 -12.88
N GLN A 393 -6.03 -0.95 -12.00
CA GLN A 393 -6.20 -2.37 -11.69
C GLN A 393 -6.63 -3.18 -12.92
N GLN A 394 -7.59 -2.68 -13.71
CA GLN A 394 -8.05 -3.34 -14.93
C GLN A 394 -6.94 -3.48 -15.97
N VAL A 395 -6.17 -2.42 -16.24
CA VAL A 395 -5.02 -2.47 -17.18
C VAL A 395 -3.96 -3.46 -16.69
N GLN A 396 -3.64 -3.43 -15.40
CA GLN A 396 -2.68 -4.34 -14.81
C GLN A 396 -3.18 -5.79 -14.90
N GLN A 397 -4.45 -6.04 -14.57
CA GLN A 397 -5.05 -7.38 -14.60
C GLN A 397 -5.15 -7.94 -16.02
N ALA A 398 -5.56 -7.12 -16.99
CA ALA A 398 -5.63 -7.54 -18.40
C ALA A 398 -4.25 -7.99 -18.91
N GLY A 399 -3.19 -7.21 -18.68
CA GLY A 399 -1.84 -7.62 -19.07
C GLY A 399 -1.35 -8.85 -18.31
N SER A 400 -1.66 -8.97 -17.02
CA SER A 400 -1.32 -10.14 -16.20
C SER A 400 -1.98 -11.42 -16.70
N ILE A 401 -3.28 -11.38 -17.00
CA ILE A 401 -4.03 -12.51 -17.56
C ILE A 401 -3.44 -12.88 -18.92
N THR A 402 -3.21 -11.89 -19.81
CA THR A 402 -2.65 -12.15 -21.14
C THR A 402 -1.29 -12.84 -21.06
N ILE A 403 -0.36 -12.35 -20.23
CA ILE A 403 0.96 -12.97 -20.06
C ILE A 403 0.83 -14.40 -19.53
N ASN A 404 -0.04 -14.62 -18.55
CA ASN A 404 -0.24 -15.94 -17.95
C ASN A 404 -0.85 -16.93 -18.94
N GLU A 405 -1.88 -16.52 -19.69
CA GLU A 405 -2.53 -17.39 -20.68
C GLU A 405 -1.61 -17.70 -21.87
N VAL A 406 -0.85 -16.71 -22.38
CA VAL A 406 0.15 -16.94 -23.44
C VAL A 406 1.21 -17.94 -22.96
N LYS A 407 1.69 -17.81 -21.72
CA LYS A 407 2.62 -18.76 -21.10
C LYS A 407 2.00 -20.17 -21.08
N ASN A 408 0.77 -20.31 -20.60
CA ASN A 408 0.07 -21.61 -20.49
C ASN A 408 -0.13 -22.25 -21.87
N ILE A 409 -0.53 -21.46 -22.89
CA ILE A 409 -0.69 -21.93 -24.27
C ILE A 409 0.66 -22.42 -24.83
N LEU A 410 1.73 -21.64 -24.67
CA LEU A 410 3.07 -22.03 -25.14
C LEU A 410 3.53 -23.36 -24.49
N ILE A 411 3.31 -23.52 -23.19
CA ILE A 411 3.66 -24.76 -22.50
C ILE A 411 2.82 -25.94 -23.00
N THR A 412 1.52 -25.72 -23.23
CA THR A 412 0.64 -26.77 -23.78
C THR A 412 1.10 -27.22 -25.17
N VAL A 413 1.48 -26.27 -26.04
CA VAL A 413 2.01 -26.59 -27.38
C VAL A 413 3.32 -27.36 -27.28
N LEU A 414 4.25 -26.95 -26.39
CA LEU A 414 5.52 -27.63 -26.17
C LEU A 414 5.30 -29.06 -25.65
N ALA A 415 4.38 -29.23 -24.66
CA ALA A 415 4.04 -30.57 -24.13
C ALA A 415 3.41 -31.45 -25.19
N ALA A 416 2.48 -30.94 -26.01
CA ALA A 416 1.85 -31.68 -27.11
C ALA A 416 2.89 -32.07 -28.18
N THR A 417 3.80 -31.20 -28.53
CA THR A 417 4.88 -31.51 -29.46
C THR A 417 5.81 -32.59 -28.93
N ALA A 418 6.14 -32.56 -27.62
CA ALA A 418 6.93 -33.60 -26.96
C ALA A 418 6.22 -34.95 -26.97
N VAL A 419 4.88 -35.01 -26.85
CA VAL A 419 4.08 -36.21 -26.95
C VAL A 419 4.12 -36.78 -28.39
N ILE A 420 3.94 -35.93 -29.40
CA ILE A 420 3.99 -36.36 -30.83
C ILE A 420 5.38 -36.90 -31.19
N GLN A 421 6.44 -36.33 -30.62
CA GLN A 421 7.82 -36.82 -30.82
C GLN A 421 8.15 -38.08 -30.02
N GLY A 422 7.23 -38.57 -29.17
CA GLY A 422 7.45 -39.76 -28.35
C GLY A 422 8.33 -39.53 -27.10
N ASN A 423 8.69 -38.28 -26.79
CA ASN A 423 9.50 -37.93 -25.62
C ASN A 423 8.69 -37.83 -24.32
N MET A 424 7.36 -37.79 -24.42
CA MET A 424 6.43 -37.74 -23.28
C MET A 424 5.21 -38.59 -23.58
N THR A 425 4.60 -39.17 -22.52
CA THR A 425 3.29 -39.81 -22.62
C THR A 425 2.16 -38.79 -22.56
N LEU A 426 0.97 -39.15 -23.01
CA LEU A 426 -0.22 -38.30 -22.90
C LEU A 426 -0.58 -38.06 -21.42
N GLY A 427 -0.39 -39.04 -20.54
CA GLY A 427 -0.58 -38.90 -19.11
C GLY A 427 0.41 -37.91 -18.49
N MET A 428 1.67 -37.91 -18.92
CA MET A 428 2.67 -36.90 -18.52
C MET A 428 2.26 -35.50 -18.93
N MET A 429 1.73 -35.28 -20.13
CA MET A 429 1.24 -33.97 -20.58
C MET A 429 0.11 -33.45 -19.67
N LEU A 430 -0.85 -34.31 -19.30
CA LEU A 430 -1.93 -33.93 -18.39
C LEU A 430 -1.42 -33.64 -16.97
N ALA A 431 -0.43 -34.39 -16.49
CA ALA A 431 0.24 -34.16 -15.22
C ALA A 431 0.95 -32.79 -15.21
N VAL A 432 1.65 -32.43 -16.29
CA VAL A 432 2.29 -31.14 -16.48
C VAL A 432 1.25 -29.99 -16.45
N GLN A 433 0.12 -30.14 -17.15
CA GLN A 433 -0.95 -29.16 -17.12
C GLN A 433 -1.52 -28.96 -15.70
N TYR A 434 -1.71 -30.05 -14.96
CA TYR A 434 -2.13 -29.98 -13.56
C TYR A 434 -1.10 -29.23 -12.70
N ILE A 435 0.20 -29.55 -12.85
CA ILE A 435 1.29 -28.90 -12.10
C ILE A 435 1.33 -27.41 -12.38
N ILE A 436 1.18 -26.99 -13.65
CA ILE A 436 1.17 -25.55 -14.03
C ILE A 436 -0.02 -24.83 -13.38
N GLY A 437 -1.21 -25.46 -13.39
CA GLY A 437 -2.38 -24.93 -12.68
C GLY A 437 -2.10 -24.71 -11.18
N GLN A 438 -1.38 -25.63 -10.54
CA GLN A 438 -0.99 -25.49 -9.13
C GLN A 438 0.11 -24.45 -8.90
N LEU A 439 0.99 -24.22 -9.86
CA LEU A 439 2.07 -23.23 -9.78
C LEU A 439 1.59 -21.77 -10.01
N ASN A 440 0.48 -21.56 -10.69
CA ASN A 440 -0.07 -20.21 -10.91
C ASN A 440 -0.52 -19.55 -9.59
N SER A 441 -1.18 -20.30 -8.70
CA SER A 441 -1.65 -19.78 -7.40
C SER A 441 -0.52 -19.25 -6.49
N PRO A 442 0.62 -19.96 -6.29
CA PRO A 442 1.79 -19.41 -5.59
C PRO A 442 2.30 -18.08 -6.12
N VAL A 443 2.33 -17.93 -7.45
CA VAL A 443 2.79 -16.69 -8.08
C VAL A 443 1.83 -15.53 -7.78
N GLU A 444 0.53 -15.75 -7.86
CA GLU A 444 -0.49 -14.77 -7.49
C GLU A 444 -0.39 -14.37 -5.99
N GLN A 445 -0.16 -15.35 -5.11
CA GLN A 445 -0.02 -15.09 -3.67
C GLN A 445 1.24 -14.29 -3.34
N LEU A 446 2.36 -14.50 -4.04
CA LEU A 446 3.55 -13.66 -3.93
C LEU A 446 3.24 -12.19 -4.24
N ILE A 447 2.43 -11.95 -5.26
CA ILE A 447 2.04 -10.60 -5.65
C ILE A 447 1.09 -9.98 -4.64
N GLN A 448 0.12 -10.73 -4.15
CA GLN A 448 -0.77 -10.27 -3.07
C GLN A 448 0.01 -9.94 -1.79
N PHE A 449 1.07 -10.69 -1.51
CA PHE A 449 1.98 -10.37 -0.41
C PHE A 449 2.71 -9.04 -0.62
N ILE A 450 3.20 -8.76 -1.83
CA ILE A 450 3.84 -7.47 -2.15
C ILE A 450 2.85 -6.31 -1.94
N TYR A 451 1.59 -6.48 -2.34
CA TYR A 451 0.54 -5.49 -2.11
C TYR A 451 0.24 -5.30 -0.62
N SER A 452 0.05 -6.40 0.10
CA SER A 452 -0.19 -6.35 1.55
C SER A 452 0.98 -5.72 2.31
N TRP A 453 2.22 -5.98 1.88
CA TRP A 453 3.41 -5.33 2.42
C TRP A 453 3.39 -3.81 2.19
N GLN A 454 3.02 -3.38 0.99
CA GLN A 454 2.90 -1.95 0.66
C GLN A 454 1.83 -1.27 1.52
N ASP A 455 0.66 -1.89 1.67
CA ASP A 455 -0.46 -1.39 2.48
C ASP A 455 -0.06 -1.27 3.96
N VAL A 456 0.59 -2.30 4.51
CA VAL A 456 1.09 -2.31 5.90
C VAL A 456 2.20 -1.29 6.11
N SER A 457 3.11 -1.13 5.14
CA SER A 457 4.16 -0.09 5.22
C SER A 457 3.56 1.31 5.33
N ILE A 458 2.49 1.60 4.58
CA ILE A 458 1.75 2.86 4.65
C ILE A 458 1.07 3.00 6.02
N SER A 459 0.43 1.92 6.52
CA SER A 459 -0.25 1.94 7.82
C SER A 459 0.73 2.08 9.01
N LEU A 460 1.93 1.53 8.92
CA LEU A 460 2.99 1.68 9.94
C LEU A 460 3.70 3.05 9.90
N ASP A 461 3.68 3.72 8.73
CA ASP A 461 4.25 5.06 8.57
C ASP A 461 3.36 6.17 9.15
N ARG A 462 2.10 5.84 9.43
CA ARG A 462 1.08 6.71 10.06
C ARG A 462 1.04 6.58 11.56
#